data_715b343de716beab4b54caf55740cfe6
#
_entry.id   715b343de716beab4b54caf55740cfe6
#
_cell.length_a   1.000
_cell.length_b   1.000
_cell.length_c   1.000
_cell.angle_alpha   90.00
_cell.angle_beta   90.00
_cell.angle_gamma   90.00
#
_symmetry.space_group_name_H-M   'P 1'
#
loop_
_entity.id
_entity.type
_entity.pdbx_description
1 polymer ?
#
loop_
_entity_poly.entity_id
_entity_poly.type
_entity_poly.pdbx_seq_one_letter_code
_entity_poly.pdbx_strand_id
1 'polypeptide(L)'
;MKNTQGKIIAVVGAPRAGKSFLVQKLAQYYGGEALLEGEEADFPARLKEDIKENIRPLERMLWFRNKMVKDYLKADAIRKEGGIAVIDTFWMSLEPYIPILTEGFERDICQDLFTIDTQLLSLPDVTILLQNSFENTKNFLKLGKRDFDSGLIYSEEYILSNQEMHRKTFSQEGLAKKAFVLQRDSLDFEKKSDLQIVLDRIEKVLE
;
A
#
# COMPACT_ATOMS: atom_id res chain seq x y z
N MET A 1 -7.21 7.39 32.78
CA MET A 1 -7.49 6.99 31.41
C MET A 1 -6.28 7.40 30.58
N LYS A 2 -5.50 6.46 30.03
CA LYS A 2 -4.47 6.79 29.04
C LYS A 2 -5.19 7.40 27.84
N ASN A 3 -4.86 8.64 27.51
CA ASN A 3 -5.37 9.31 26.32
C ASN A 3 -4.79 8.57 25.10
N THR A 4 -5.42 7.47 24.70
CA THR A 4 -4.98 6.71 23.53
C THR A 4 -5.46 7.49 22.31
N GLN A 5 -4.59 8.39 21.84
CA GLN A 5 -4.80 9.06 20.57
C GLN A 5 -4.87 7.98 19.49
N GLY A 6 -5.97 7.93 18.74
CA GLY A 6 -6.14 6.97 17.66
C GLY A 6 -5.03 7.06 16.62
N LYS A 7 -4.75 5.97 15.92
CA LYS A 7 -3.62 5.86 14.97
C LYS A 7 -4.04 5.23 13.65
N ILE A 8 -3.37 5.67 12.58
CA ILE A 8 -3.39 5.00 11.28
C ILE A 8 -2.00 4.45 11.00
N ILE A 9 -1.89 3.14 10.80
CA ILE A 9 -0.68 2.45 10.35
C ILE A 9 -0.92 1.96 8.93
N ALA A 10 -0.15 2.45 7.98
CA ALA A 10 -0.25 2.07 6.58
C ALA A 10 0.86 1.09 6.20
N VAL A 11 0.52 0.04 5.47
CA VAL A 11 1.48 -0.88 4.85
C VAL A 11 1.40 -0.70 3.34
N VAL A 12 2.51 -0.29 2.73
CA VAL A 12 2.60 0.02 1.31
C VAL A 12 3.71 -0.81 0.65
N GLY A 13 3.76 -0.83 -0.66
CA GLY A 13 4.78 -1.54 -1.44
C GLY A 13 4.19 -2.19 -2.69
N ALA A 14 5.07 -2.80 -3.48
CA ALA A 14 4.71 -3.44 -4.73
C ALA A 14 3.63 -4.53 -4.56
N PRO A 15 2.92 -4.89 -5.63
CA PRO A 15 2.03 -6.06 -5.61
C PRO A 15 2.77 -7.30 -5.10
N ARG A 16 2.07 -8.15 -4.35
CA ARG A 16 2.62 -9.40 -3.78
C ARG A 16 3.75 -9.25 -2.76
N ALA A 17 3.97 -8.06 -2.21
CA ALA A 17 4.93 -7.88 -1.12
C ALA A 17 4.50 -8.51 0.22
N GLY A 18 3.26 -8.99 0.35
CA GLY A 18 2.73 -9.56 1.59
C GLY A 18 2.05 -8.54 2.52
N LYS A 19 1.63 -7.39 1.96
CA LYS A 19 0.98 -6.28 2.69
C LYS A 19 -0.23 -6.71 3.51
N SER A 20 -1.22 -7.33 2.85
CA SER A 20 -2.50 -7.70 3.49
C SER A 20 -2.30 -8.63 4.69
N PHE A 21 -1.31 -9.53 4.60
CA PHE A 21 -0.97 -10.41 5.71
C PHE A 21 -0.40 -9.65 6.91
N LEU A 22 0.55 -8.74 6.67
CA LEU A 22 1.11 -7.90 7.72
C LEU A 22 0.05 -6.98 8.35
N VAL A 23 -0.84 -6.39 7.53
CA VAL A 23 -1.97 -5.58 8.00
C VAL A 23 -2.84 -6.34 8.99
N GLN A 24 -3.21 -7.59 8.66
CA GLN A 24 -4.01 -8.43 9.57
C GLN A 24 -3.28 -8.73 10.89
N LYS A 25 -1.98 -9.06 10.83
CA LYS A 25 -1.17 -9.33 12.03
C LYS A 25 -1.06 -8.09 12.93
N LEU A 26 -0.80 -6.91 12.35
CA LEU A 26 -0.71 -5.66 13.10
C LEU A 26 -2.06 -5.25 13.69
N ALA A 27 -3.15 -5.35 12.93
CA ALA A 27 -4.48 -5.06 13.44
C ALA A 27 -4.85 -5.97 14.62
N GLN A 28 -4.54 -7.26 14.51
CA GLN A 28 -4.75 -8.21 15.61
C GLN A 28 -3.91 -7.85 16.85
N TYR A 29 -2.64 -7.46 16.66
CA TYR A 29 -1.75 -7.10 17.76
C TYR A 29 -2.22 -5.86 18.51
N TYR A 30 -2.62 -4.81 17.78
CA TYR A 30 -3.06 -3.55 18.35
C TYR A 30 -4.55 -3.53 18.78
N GLY A 31 -5.30 -4.59 18.52
CA GLY A 31 -6.74 -4.62 18.73
C GLY A 31 -7.48 -3.61 17.87
N GLY A 32 -6.94 -3.32 16.68
CA GLY A 32 -7.46 -2.35 15.72
C GLY A 32 -8.23 -2.99 14.57
N GLU A 33 -8.70 -2.16 13.64
CA GLU A 33 -9.40 -2.60 12.42
C GLU A 33 -8.43 -2.75 11.25
N ALA A 34 -8.49 -3.88 10.54
CA ALA A 34 -7.76 -4.12 9.30
C ALA A 34 -8.61 -3.67 8.10
N LEU A 35 -8.10 -2.71 7.32
CA LEU A 35 -8.73 -2.26 6.08
C LEU A 35 -7.88 -2.75 4.90
N LEU A 36 -8.39 -3.79 4.22
CA LEU A 36 -7.68 -4.45 3.13
C LEU A 36 -8.07 -3.87 1.77
N GLU A 37 -7.14 -3.89 0.82
CA GLU A 37 -7.40 -3.47 -0.57
C GLU A 37 -8.54 -4.27 -1.22
N GLY A 38 -8.81 -5.46 -0.72
CA GLY A 38 -9.80 -6.39 -1.23
C GLY A 38 -9.16 -7.55 -1.98
N GLU A 39 -9.97 -8.59 -2.21
CA GLU A 39 -9.56 -9.74 -3.00
C GLU A 39 -9.96 -9.54 -4.47
N GLU A 40 -9.33 -10.30 -5.36
CA GLU A 40 -9.66 -10.27 -6.78
C GLU A 40 -11.15 -10.49 -7.06
N ALA A 41 -11.82 -11.28 -6.24
CA ALA A 41 -13.27 -11.52 -6.35
C ALA A 41 -14.09 -10.24 -6.25
N ASP A 42 -13.61 -9.25 -5.49
CA ASP A 42 -14.29 -7.98 -5.25
C ASP A 42 -14.12 -6.99 -6.41
N PHE A 43 -13.18 -7.25 -7.31
CA PHE A 43 -12.92 -6.34 -8.43
C PHE A 43 -13.98 -6.50 -9.53
N PRO A 44 -14.50 -5.38 -10.08
CA PRO A 44 -15.41 -5.44 -11.22
C PRO A 44 -14.81 -6.23 -12.38
N ALA A 45 -15.64 -7.04 -13.05
CA ALA A 45 -15.17 -7.85 -14.20
C ALA A 45 -14.45 -7.02 -15.26
N ARG A 46 -14.97 -5.82 -15.55
CA ARG A 46 -14.36 -4.88 -16.48
C ARG A 46 -12.98 -4.42 -16.04
N LEU A 47 -12.79 -4.13 -14.75
CA LEU A 47 -11.47 -3.73 -14.23
C LEU A 47 -10.44 -4.86 -14.41
N LYS A 48 -10.84 -6.11 -14.15
CA LYS A 48 -9.97 -7.28 -14.36
C LYS A 48 -9.54 -7.43 -15.82
N GLU A 49 -10.50 -7.23 -16.74
CA GLU A 49 -10.23 -7.22 -18.18
C GLU A 49 -9.28 -6.10 -18.57
N ASP A 50 -9.52 -4.88 -18.09
CA ASP A 50 -8.69 -3.70 -18.36
C ASP A 50 -7.24 -3.88 -17.88
N ILE A 51 -7.06 -4.51 -16.72
CA ILE A 51 -5.73 -4.83 -16.19
C ILE A 51 -5.04 -5.89 -17.05
N LYS A 52 -5.76 -6.96 -17.38
CA LYS A 52 -5.24 -8.08 -18.18
C LYS A 52 -4.82 -7.63 -19.58
N GLU A 53 -5.63 -6.84 -20.24
CA GLU A 53 -5.38 -6.33 -21.60
C GLU A 53 -4.50 -5.06 -21.60
N ASN A 54 -4.14 -4.55 -20.43
CA ASN A 54 -3.38 -3.30 -20.25
C ASN A 54 -3.97 -2.11 -21.02
N ILE A 55 -5.29 -1.95 -20.92
CA ILE A 55 -6.04 -0.85 -21.55
C ILE A 55 -6.68 0.05 -20.51
N ARG A 56 -7.17 1.20 -20.93
CA ARG A 56 -7.91 2.19 -20.11
C ARG A 56 -7.18 2.53 -18.81
N PRO A 57 -5.94 3.05 -18.88
CA PRO A 57 -5.14 3.31 -17.69
C PRO A 57 -5.79 4.35 -16.77
N LEU A 58 -6.42 5.39 -17.31
CA LEU A 58 -7.10 6.43 -16.52
C LEU A 58 -8.22 5.82 -15.66
N GLU A 59 -9.10 5.00 -16.25
CA GLU A 59 -10.22 4.39 -15.52
C GLU A 59 -9.72 3.45 -14.42
N ARG A 60 -8.64 2.70 -14.67
CA ARG A 60 -8.00 1.85 -13.66
C ARG A 60 -7.46 2.69 -12.50
N MET A 61 -6.73 3.76 -12.82
CA MET A 61 -6.17 4.68 -11.82
C MET A 61 -7.26 5.33 -10.99
N LEU A 62 -8.33 5.81 -11.60
CA LEU A 62 -9.48 6.41 -10.92
C LEU A 62 -10.19 5.40 -9.99
N TRP A 63 -10.35 4.16 -10.44
CA TRP A 63 -10.97 3.12 -9.62
C TRP A 63 -10.17 2.84 -8.35
N PHE A 64 -8.84 2.59 -8.51
CA PHE A 64 -7.97 2.36 -7.36
C PHE A 64 -7.89 3.57 -6.44
N ARG A 65 -7.74 4.78 -6.99
CA ARG A 65 -7.75 6.02 -6.22
C ARG A 65 -9.02 6.14 -5.38
N ASN A 66 -10.19 5.98 -5.98
CA ASN A 66 -11.46 6.13 -5.29
C ASN A 66 -11.60 5.11 -4.15
N LYS A 67 -11.18 3.87 -4.39
CA LYS A 67 -11.16 2.84 -3.34
C LYS A 67 -10.21 3.22 -2.21
N MET A 68 -8.97 3.56 -2.52
CA MET A 68 -7.96 3.92 -1.51
C MET A 68 -8.36 5.15 -0.68
N VAL A 69 -8.91 6.17 -1.31
CA VAL A 69 -9.42 7.36 -0.60
C VAL A 69 -10.60 6.99 0.31
N LYS A 70 -11.54 6.19 -0.17
CA LYS A 70 -12.67 5.71 0.65
C LYS A 70 -12.20 4.94 1.89
N ASP A 71 -11.26 4.02 1.71
CA ASP A 71 -10.74 3.20 2.81
C ASP A 71 -9.93 4.07 3.79
N TYR A 72 -9.19 5.06 3.28
CA TYR A 72 -8.46 6.01 4.11
C TYR A 72 -9.38 6.92 4.93
N LEU A 73 -10.46 7.40 4.36
CA LEU A 73 -11.47 8.18 5.11
C LEU A 73 -12.12 7.35 6.23
N LYS A 74 -12.32 6.05 6.00
CA LYS A 74 -12.77 5.12 7.05
C LYS A 74 -11.72 4.98 8.15
N ALA A 75 -10.44 4.83 7.78
CA ALA A 75 -9.33 4.78 8.74
C ALA A 75 -9.23 6.07 9.57
N ASP A 76 -9.43 7.22 8.93
CA ASP A 76 -9.40 8.53 9.61
C ASP A 76 -10.58 8.70 10.59
N ALA A 77 -11.76 8.17 10.26
CA ALA A 77 -12.90 8.14 11.18
C ALA A 77 -12.58 7.30 12.43
N ILE A 78 -12.03 6.08 12.24
CA ILE A 78 -11.58 5.21 13.35
C ILE A 78 -10.55 5.93 14.23
N ARG A 79 -9.57 6.59 13.61
CA ARG A 79 -8.55 7.37 14.34
C ARG A 79 -9.17 8.49 15.16
N LYS A 80 -10.11 9.23 14.60
CA LYS A 80 -10.81 10.34 15.29
C LYS A 80 -11.63 9.86 16.49
N GLU A 81 -12.12 8.64 16.45
CA GLU A 81 -12.81 7.98 17.56
C GLU A 81 -11.83 7.37 18.60
N GLY A 82 -10.52 7.54 18.43
CA GLY A 82 -9.50 7.03 19.34
C GLY A 82 -9.08 5.58 19.05
N GLY A 83 -9.57 4.98 17.97
CA GLY A 83 -9.23 3.62 17.54
C GLY A 83 -7.97 3.55 16.71
N ILE A 84 -7.53 2.32 16.42
CA ILE A 84 -6.38 2.03 15.57
C ILE A 84 -6.88 1.41 14.27
N ALA A 85 -6.53 2.00 13.14
CA ALA A 85 -6.74 1.45 11.82
C ALA A 85 -5.41 1.03 11.20
N VAL A 86 -5.34 -0.20 10.67
CA VAL A 86 -4.20 -0.69 9.90
C VAL A 86 -4.68 -0.90 8.47
N ILE A 87 -4.08 -0.19 7.51
CA ILE A 87 -4.55 -0.15 6.13
C ILE A 87 -3.58 -0.80 5.14
N ASP A 88 -4.12 -1.58 4.21
CA ASP A 88 -3.40 -2.11 3.05
C ASP A 88 -3.45 -1.06 1.95
N THR A 89 -2.38 -0.28 1.89
CA THR A 89 -2.13 0.80 0.95
C THR A 89 -3.06 2.03 1.13
N PHE A 90 -2.69 3.15 0.52
CA PHE A 90 -3.45 4.40 0.50
C PHE A 90 -3.05 5.24 -0.72
N TRP A 91 -3.75 6.34 -1.00
CA TRP A 91 -3.66 7.09 -2.26
C TRP A 91 -2.24 7.43 -2.72
N MET A 92 -1.28 7.66 -1.81
CA MET A 92 0.10 7.97 -2.19
C MET A 92 0.81 6.82 -2.89
N SER A 93 0.33 5.59 -2.71
CA SER A 93 0.86 4.42 -3.42
C SER A 93 0.55 4.43 -4.92
N LEU A 94 -0.31 5.35 -5.39
CA LEU A 94 -0.61 5.51 -6.81
C LEU A 94 0.40 6.40 -7.53
N GLU A 95 1.11 7.31 -6.82
CA GLU A 95 2.08 8.21 -7.44
C GLU A 95 3.11 7.48 -8.31
N PRO A 96 3.73 6.36 -7.85
CA PRO A 96 4.66 5.59 -8.66
C PRO A 96 4.08 5.07 -9.98
N TYR A 97 2.77 4.84 -10.03
CA TYR A 97 2.11 4.28 -11.22
C TYR A 97 1.69 5.33 -12.25
N ILE A 98 1.55 6.60 -11.86
CA ILE A 98 1.14 7.66 -12.77
C ILE A 98 2.04 7.71 -14.01
N PRO A 99 3.37 7.86 -13.90
CA PRO A 99 4.26 7.92 -15.07
C PRO A 99 4.38 6.60 -15.84
N ILE A 100 4.05 5.45 -15.21
CA ILE A 100 4.15 4.13 -15.84
C ILE A 100 2.91 3.83 -16.67
N LEU A 101 1.73 4.17 -16.14
CA LEU A 101 0.45 3.73 -16.71
C LEU A 101 -0.22 4.78 -17.58
N THR A 102 0.10 6.05 -17.38
CA THR A 102 -0.60 7.17 -18.05
C THR A 102 0.36 8.06 -18.82
N GLU A 103 -0.15 8.70 -19.87
CA GLU A 103 0.58 9.67 -20.68
C GLU A 103 -0.30 10.87 -21.09
N GLY A 104 0.32 11.97 -21.53
CA GLY A 104 -0.37 13.17 -21.99
C GLY A 104 -1.43 13.63 -21.00
N PHE A 105 -2.62 13.95 -21.49
CA PHE A 105 -3.73 14.49 -20.71
C PHE A 105 -4.21 13.57 -19.58
N GLU A 106 -4.14 12.24 -19.74
CA GLU A 106 -4.52 11.31 -18.68
C GLU A 106 -3.55 11.40 -17.48
N ARG A 107 -2.25 11.59 -17.77
CA ARG A 107 -1.23 11.81 -16.74
C ARG A 107 -1.50 13.10 -15.97
N ASP A 108 -1.82 14.18 -16.67
CA ASP A 108 -2.12 15.46 -16.05
C ASP A 108 -3.31 15.36 -15.09
N ILE A 109 -4.40 14.69 -15.51
CA ILE A 109 -5.55 14.41 -14.64
C ILE A 109 -5.15 13.64 -13.39
N CYS A 110 -4.38 12.56 -13.54
CA CYS A 110 -3.95 11.75 -12.41
C CYS A 110 -3.05 12.54 -11.45
N GLN A 111 -2.16 13.39 -11.98
CA GLN A 111 -1.28 14.25 -11.18
C GLN A 111 -2.04 15.32 -10.41
N ASP A 112 -3.04 15.94 -11.03
CA ASP A 112 -3.89 16.94 -10.39
C ASP A 112 -4.70 16.30 -9.25
N LEU A 113 -5.31 15.13 -9.48
CA LEU A 113 -6.03 14.40 -8.44
C LEU A 113 -5.12 13.99 -7.30
N PHE A 114 -3.90 13.50 -7.57
CA PHE A 114 -2.92 13.18 -6.55
C PHE A 114 -2.56 14.41 -5.70
N THR A 115 -2.37 15.55 -6.34
CA THR A 115 -2.08 16.83 -5.67
C THR A 115 -3.22 17.24 -4.76
N ILE A 116 -4.46 17.15 -5.24
CA ILE A 116 -5.67 17.45 -4.46
C ILE A 116 -5.77 16.54 -3.24
N ASP A 117 -5.60 15.22 -3.43
CA ASP A 117 -5.67 14.25 -2.33
C ASP A 117 -4.61 14.53 -1.27
N THR A 118 -3.38 14.88 -1.68
CA THR A 118 -2.27 15.21 -0.78
C THR A 118 -2.55 16.47 0.04
N GLN A 119 -3.29 17.44 -0.51
CA GLN A 119 -3.69 18.65 0.19
C GLN A 119 -4.86 18.43 1.17
N LEU A 120 -5.78 17.54 0.83
CA LEU A 120 -7.02 17.33 1.60
C LEU A 120 -6.91 16.24 2.65
N LEU A 121 -6.05 15.26 2.45
CA LEU A 121 -5.94 14.08 3.32
C LEU A 121 -4.69 14.16 4.19
N SER A 122 -4.86 13.90 5.48
CA SER A 122 -3.71 13.81 6.39
C SER A 122 -2.89 12.54 6.12
N LEU A 123 -1.62 12.56 6.48
CA LEU A 123 -0.77 11.37 6.38
C LEU A 123 -1.07 10.36 7.49
N PRO A 124 -0.80 9.06 7.27
CA PRO A 124 -0.77 8.07 8.34
C PRO A 124 0.20 8.46 9.46
N ASP A 125 -0.01 7.92 10.65
CA ASP A 125 0.93 8.10 11.76
C ASP A 125 2.22 7.31 11.54
N VAL A 126 2.10 6.13 10.92
CA VAL A 126 3.23 5.29 10.49
C VAL A 126 2.97 4.71 9.11
N THR A 127 3.99 4.72 8.26
CA THR A 127 3.98 4.06 6.94
C THR A 127 5.10 3.02 6.87
N ILE A 128 4.76 1.79 6.56
CA ILE A 128 5.69 0.67 6.38
C ILE A 128 5.80 0.39 4.89
N LEU A 129 6.94 0.72 4.29
CA LEU A 129 7.24 0.34 2.91
C LEU A 129 7.82 -1.07 2.88
N LEU A 130 6.99 -2.03 2.47
CA LEU A 130 7.38 -3.44 2.40
C LEU A 130 8.05 -3.72 1.05
N GLN A 131 9.28 -4.24 1.09
CA GLN A 131 10.07 -4.57 -0.09
C GLN A 131 10.54 -6.02 -0.04
N ASN A 132 10.63 -6.63 -1.22
CA ASN A 132 11.15 -8.00 -1.43
C ASN A 132 12.30 -7.97 -2.43
N SER A 133 13.15 -8.98 -2.40
CA SER A 133 14.00 -9.31 -3.54
C SER A 133 13.15 -9.74 -4.75
N PHE A 134 13.74 -9.70 -5.92
CA PHE A 134 13.11 -10.22 -7.14
C PHE A 134 12.69 -11.68 -7.00
N GLU A 135 13.56 -12.52 -6.43
CA GLU A 135 13.28 -13.96 -6.25
C GLU A 135 12.09 -14.21 -5.33
N ASN A 136 12.00 -13.49 -4.21
CA ASN A 136 10.85 -13.61 -3.31
C ASN A 136 9.56 -13.08 -3.95
N THR A 137 9.62 -12.00 -4.69
CA THR A 137 8.47 -11.50 -5.45
C THR A 137 7.97 -12.54 -6.44
N LYS A 138 8.87 -13.19 -7.20
CA LYS A 138 8.51 -14.31 -8.11
C LYS A 138 7.85 -15.48 -7.37
N ASN A 139 8.36 -15.83 -6.20
CA ASN A 139 7.81 -16.92 -5.40
C ASN A 139 6.38 -16.56 -4.93
N PHE A 140 6.15 -15.34 -4.46
CA PHE A 140 4.81 -14.89 -4.04
C PHE A 140 3.84 -14.77 -5.22
N LEU A 141 4.30 -14.36 -6.40
CA LEU A 141 3.49 -14.38 -7.63
C LEU A 141 3.02 -15.79 -7.98
N LYS A 142 3.93 -16.77 -7.91
CA LYS A 142 3.59 -18.19 -8.17
C LYS A 142 2.60 -18.75 -7.15
N LEU A 143 2.72 -18.38 -5.87
CA LEU A 143 1.83 -18.82 -4.81
C LEU A 143 0.44 -18.20 -4.92
N GLY A 144 0.36 -16.96 -5.35
CA GLY A 144 -0.87 -16.18 -5.33
C GLY A 144 -1.85 -16.44 -6.46
N LYS A 145 -1.43 -17.00 -7.60
CA LYS A 145 -2.25 -17.45 -8.77
C LYS A 145 -3.47 -16.57 -9.08
N ARG A 146 -3.31 -15.24 -9.17
CA ARG A 146 -4.41 -14.39 -9.68
C ARG A 146 -4.42 -14.45 -11.21
N ASP A 147 -5.58 -14.62 -11.82
CA ASP A 147 -5.71 -14.73 -13.26
C ASP A 147 -5.23 -13.48 -14.01
N PHE A 148 -5.45 -12.30 -13.47
CA PHE A 148 -5.00 -11.06 -14.10
C PHE A 148 -3.50 -10.77 -13.90
N ASP A 149 -2.82 -11.37 -12.92
CA ASP A 149 -1.37 -11.29 -12.79
C ASP A 149 -0.64 -12.00 -13.96
N SER A 150 -1.33 -12.91 -14.66
CA SER A 150 -0.76 -13.65 -15.80
C SER A 150 -0.48 -12.79 -17.03
N GLY A 151 -1.13 -11.65 -17.18
CA GLY A 151 -0.91 -10.68 -18.26
C GLY A 151 0.19 -9.67 -17.99
N LEU A 152 0.61 -9.50 -16.73
CA LEU A 152 1.67 -8.58 -16.34
C LEU A 152 3.02 -9.27 -16.46
N ILE A 153 3.88 -8.76 -17.33
CA ILE A 153 5.27 -9.22 -17.42
C ILE A 153 6.03 -8.63 -16.24
N TYR A 154 6.06 -9.37 -15.14
CA TYR A 154 6.90 -9.03 -13.99
C TYR A 154 8.37 -9.33 -14.31
N SER A 155 8.97 -8.50 -15.19
CA SER A 155 10.41 -8.55 -15.38
C SER A 155 11.13 -8.07 -14.12
N GLU A 156 12.38 -8.48 -13.94
CA GLU A 156 13.19 -7.99 -12.83
C GLU A 156 13.30 -6.46 -12.85
N GLU A 157 13.51 -5.89 -14.03
CA GLU A 157 13.58 -4.45 -14.24
C GLU A 157 12.29 -3.74 -13.79
N TYR A 158 11.10 -4.27 -14.14
CA TYR A 158 9.82 -3.72 -13.72
C TYR A 158 9.67 -3.74 -12.19
N ILE A 159 9.99 -4.88 -11.57
CA ILE A 159 9.86 -5.05 -10.11
C ILE A 159 10.79 -4.09 -9.37
N LEU A 160 12.06 -4.02 -9.77
CA LEU A 160 13.05 -3.15 -9.13
C LEU A 160 12.74 -1.67 -9.36
N SER A 161 12.33 -1.29 -10.57
CA SER A 161 11.91 0.08 -10.88
C SER A 161 10.70 0.49 -10.04
N ASN A 162 9.69 -0.36 -9.94
CA ASN A 162 8.50 -0.11 -9.12
C ASN A 162 8.86 0.07 -7.63
N GLN A 163 9.73 -0.77 -7.09
CA GLN A 163 10.19 -0.64 -5.71
C GLN A 163 10.98 0.65 -5.47
N GLU A 164 11.84 1.05 -6.42
CA GLU A 164 12.60 2.30 -6.31
C GLU A 164 11.70 3.53 -6.37
N MET A 165 10.68 3.51 -7.23
CA MET A 165 9.71 4.61 -7.29
C MET A 165 8.90 4.72 -5.99
N HIS A 166 8.45 3.61 -5.41
CA HIS A 166 7.84 3.62 -4.08
C HIS A 166 8.79 4.20 -3.03
N ARG A 167 10.08 3.80 -3.07
CA ARG A 167 11.08 4.36 -2.15
C ARG A 167 11.20 5.87 -2.30
N LYS A 168 11.24 6.40 -3.51
CA LYS A 168 11.29 7.85 -3.77
C LYS A 168 10.06 8.57 -3.22
N THR A 169 8.86 8.06 -3.49
CA THR A 169 7.61 8.63 -2.96
C THR A 169 7.64 8.70 -1.44
N PHE A 170 7.97 7.60 -0.77
CA PHE A 170 7.93 7.54 0.70
C PHE A 170 9.18 8.10 1.41
N SER A 171 10.17 8.59 0.65
CA SER A 171 11.32 9.34 1.17
C SER A 171 11.15 10.85 1.07
N GLN A 172 10.03 11.35 0.55
CA GLN A 172 9.75 12.78 0.43
C GLN A 172 9.65 13.44 1.82
N GLU A 173 9.97 14.73 1.88
CA GLU A 173 9.90 15.51 3.11
C GLU A 173 8.48 15.46 3.71
N GLY A 174 8.40 15.25 5.02
CA GLY A 174 7.13 15.05 5.74
C GLY A 174 6.68 13.58 5.85
N LEU A 175 6.91 12.75 4.82
CA LEU A 175 6.66 11.30 4.88
C LEU A 175 7.82 10.55 5.52
N ALA A 176 9.06 10.92 5.19
CA ALA A 176 10.27 10.22 5.65
C ALA A 176 10.36 10.08 7.18
N LYS A 177 9.83 11.05 7.93
CA LYS A 177 9.80 11.00 9.41
C LYS A 177 8.80 10.00 9.96
N LYS A 178 7.81 9.61 9.17
CA LYS A 178 6.73 8.70 9.53
C LYS A 178 6.79 7.37 8.77
N ALA A 179 7.83 7.16 7.97
CA ALA A 179 7.97 5.99 7.12
C ALA A 179 9.26 5.23 7.39
N PHE A 180 9.22 3.93 7.20
CA PHE A 180 10.42 3.10 7.15
C PHE A 180 10.30 1.97 6.14
N VAL A 181 11.43 1.59 5.57
CA VAL A 181 11.53 0.43 4.67
C VAL A 181 11.71 -0.84 5.50
N LEU A 182 10.93 -1.87 5.20
CA LEU A 182 11.03 -3.19 5.79
C LEU A 182 11.36 -4.21 4.70
N GLN A 183 12.55 -4.82 4.77
CA GLN A 183 12.94 -5.91 3.89
C GLN A 183 12.28 -7.21 4.34
N ARG A 184 11.44 -7.78 3.47
CA ARG A 184 10.59 -8.94 3.78
C ARG A 184 11.34 -10.27 3.66
N ASP A 185 12.45 -10.31 2.92
CA ASP A 185 13.11 -11.55 2.52
C ASP A 185 13.53 -12.45 3.69
N SER A 186 13.95 -11.85 4.80
CA SER A 186 14.40 -12.57 6.00
C SER A 186 13.34 -12.65 7.10
N LEU A 187 12.12 -12.13 6.86
CA LEU A 187 11.09 -12.04 7.88
C LEU A 187 9.93 -13.00 7.59
N ASP A 188 9.51 -13.71 8.61
CA ASP A 188 8.33 -14.55 8.63
C ASP A 188 7.35 -14.00 9.69
N PHE A 189 6.33 -13.28 9.27
CA PHE A 189 5.38 -12.64 10.19
C PHE A 189 4.48 -13.62 10.96
N GLU A 190 4.59 -14.94 10.71
CA GLU A 190 4.03 -15.98 11.60
C GLU A 190 4.88 -16.15 12.86
N LYS A 191 6.17 -15.84 12.78
CA LYS A 191 7.08 -15.91 13.92
C LYS A 191 6.96 -14.65 14.77
N LYS A 192 6.73 -14.84 16.07
CA LYS A 192 6.63 -13.73 17.02
C LYS A 192 7.88 -12.86 17.06
N SER A 193 9.08 -13.46 16.92
CA SER A 193 10.35 -12.72 16.88
C SER A 193 10.41 -11.74 15.72
N ASP A 194 9.97 -12.14 14.54
CA ASP A 194 10.06 -11.35 13.33
C ASP A 194 8.98 -10.25 13.31
N LEU A 195 7.80 -10.56 13.82
CA LEU A 195 6.76 -9.56 14.03
C LEU A 195 7.22 -8.51 15.06
N GLN A 196 7.94 -8.91 16.13
CA GLN A 196 8.46 -7.99 17.13
C GLN A 196 9.41 -6.94 16.53
N ILE A 197 10.24 -7.33 15.56
CA ILE A 197 11.11 -6.39 14.82
C ILE A 197 10.28 -5.27 14.16
N VAL A 198 9.12 -5.63 13.59
CA VAL A 198 8.22 -4.63 12.98
C VAL A 198 7.62 -3.72 14.03
N LEU A 199 7.16 -4.29 15.14
CA LEU A 199 6.53 -3.55 16.24
C LEU A 199 7.51 -2.54 16.87
N ASP A 200 8.75 -2.96 17.14
CA ASP A 200 9.78 -2.07 17.70
C ASP A 200 10.07 -0.87 16.78
N ARG A 201 10.02 -1.10 15.47
CA ARG A 201 10.20 0.00 14.50
C ARG A 201 8.99 0.92 14.41
N ILE A 202 7.78 0.39 14.55
CA ILE A 202 6.55 1.21 14.62
C ILE A 202 6.61 2.12 15.85
N GLU A 203 6.90 1.56 17.03
CA GLU A 203 7.00 2.32 18.28
C GLU A 203 8.03 3.44 18.17
N LYS A 204 9.21 3.16 17.60
CA LYS A 204 10.25 4.16 17.38
C LYS A 204 9.82 5.32 16.46
N VAL A 205 8.91 5.09 15.54
CA VAL A 205 8.36 6.15 14.67
C VAL A 205 7.28 6.96 15.39
N LEU A 206 6.59 6.33 16.35
CA LEU A 206 5.52 6.97 17.13
C LEU A 206 6.01 7.81 18.33
N GLU A 207 7.27 7.61 18.74
CA GLU A 207 7.99 8.44 19.74
C GLU A 207 8.34 9.83 19.17
#